data_38df263906f8062fdd7d38e12e721ea0
#
_entry.id   38df263906f8062fdd7d38e12e721ea0
#
_cell.length_a   1.000
_cell.length_b   1.000
_cell.length_c   1.000
_cell.angle_alpha   90.00
_cell.angle_beta   90.00
_cell.angle_gamma   90.00
#
_symmetry.space_group_name_H-M   'P 1'
#
loop_
_entity.id
_entity.type
_entity.pdbx_description
1 polymer ?
#
loop_
_entity_poly.entity_id
_entity_poly.type
_entity_poly.pdbx_seq_one_letter_code
_entity_poly.pdbx_strand_id
1 'polypeptide(L)'
;MDVEYKDINGNHVGLDLNSVVSSQAADLGGLDIDLKSGNVINSWIEYDSSFGVLNISISYSNLKPKNPILSVSLSLDQYVNDFMYVGFSGSTQGSTEVHSIEWWSFSSRSGSGSGPTSPPPSTATTLTNPTADSVKSPPPLPPSSSSPSPPSSSCHNQLCREGPGAVAGVVTAGAFFLALFAGALIWVYSKKFKHENKLGQSFASEIIKSPKEFTYKELKAATRCFDANRIIGHGAFGTVYKGIFPENGDIVAVKRCSHNSQGKNEFLAELLIIGTLRHRNLVRLQGWCHEKGEILLVYDLMPKGSLDKALFEAKTPLPWPERQKILLGVASALAYLHQECDRQVIHRDVKTSNIMLDEAYNAKLGDFGLARQVEHDKSPDATVAAGTMGYLAPEYLLTGRATDKTDVFSYGAVVLEVASGRRPIETGKAPARVSGNLVEWVWGLHKEGKLLTAADAKLEGCFEESAMRRVLLVGLACSHPDPLARPTMRSVVQMLVGEAEVPMVPRTKPATSFSTSHLLLTLQDSVSDYNGIVTISSSSSENSYIGLDLV
;
A
#
# COMPACT_ATOMS: atom_id res chain seq x y z
N MET A 1 -19.56 -18.61 -0.58
CA MET A 1 -19.80 -19.85 -1.34
C MET A 1 -20.02 -19.46 -2.77
N ASP A 2 -19.09 -19.68 -3.60
CA ASP A 2 -19.22 -19.37 -5.01
C ASP A 2 -19.45 -20.69 -5.78
N VAL A 3 -20.66 -20.85 -6.25
CA VAL A 3 -21.08 -22.07 -7.00
C VAL A 3 -20.25 -22.23 -8.28
N GLU A 4 -19.66 -21.14 -8.75
CA GLU A 4 -18.83 -21.08 -9.97
C GLU A 4 -17.48 -21.79 -9.77
N TYR A 5 -16.90 -21.74 -8.54
CA TYR A 5 -15.59 -22.36 -8.21
C TYR A 5 -15.70 -23.75 -7.58
N LYS A 6 -16.91 -24.26 -7.37
CA LYS A 6 -17.19 -25.58 -6.77
C LYS A 6 -16.67 -25.74 -5.33
N ASP A 7 -16.65 -24.66 -4.58
CA ASP A 7 -16.26 -24.66 -3.18
C ASP A 7 -17.17 -25.57 -2.34
N ILE A 8 -16.55 -26.38 -1.48
CA ILE A 8 -17.29 -27.31 -0.62
C ILE A 8 -18.05 -26.59 0.50
N ASN A 9 -17.48 -25.49 1.03
CA ASN A 9 -18.06 -24.59 2.03
C ASN A 9 -17.23 -23.31 2.13
N GLY A 10 -17.54 -22.40 3.09
CA GLY A 10 -16.78 -21.17 3.34
C GLY A 10 -15.70 -21.32 4.43
N ASN A 11 -15.23 -22.53 4.72
CA ASN A 11 -14.20 -22.83 5.72
C ASN A 11 -13.44 -24.11 5.35
N HIS A 12 -12.69 -24.07 4.25
CA HIS A 12 -11.98 -25.21 3.70
C HIS A 12 -10.57 -24.85 3.22
N VAL A 13 -9.80 -25.85 2.91
CA VAL A 13 -8.49 -25.76 2.23
C VAL A 13 -8.61 -26.49 0.90
N GLY A 14 -8.23 -25.80 -0.18
CA GLY A 14 -8.19 -26.34 -1.52
C GLY A 14 -6.78 -26.44 -2.08
N LEU A 15 -6.53 -27.43 -2.93
CA LEU A 15 -5.33 -27.52 -3.75
C LEU A 15 -5.69 -27.23 -5.20
N ASP A 16 -5.18 -26.13 -5.72
CA ASP A 16 -5.39 -25.66 -7.06
C ASP A 16 -4.17 -25.93 -7.95
N LEU A 17 -4.44 -26.53 -9.10
CA LEU A 17 -3.41 -26.89 -10.06
C LEU A 17 -3.74 -26.26 -11.43
N ASN A 18 -3.08 -25.14 -11.74
CA ASN A 18 -3.32 -24.36 -12.97
C ASN A 18 -4.78 -23.96 -13.20
N SER A 19 -5.58 -23.91 -12.15
CA SER A 19 -7.01 -23.59 -12.17
C SER A 19 -7.42 -22.95 -10.86
N VAL A 20 -8.44 -22.12 -10.85
CA VAL A 20 -9.11 -21.58 -9.65
C VAL A 20 -10.18 -22.54 -9.09
N VAL A 21 -10.33 -23.70 -9.69
CA VAL A 21 -11.19 -24.77 -9.19
C VAL A 21 -10.31 -25.81 -8.53
N SER A 22 -10.49 -26.01 -7.24
CA SER A 22 -9.69 -26.92 -6.44
C SER A 22 -9.75 -28.35 -6.99
N SER A 23 -8.59 -28.95 -7.23
CA SER A 23 -8.45 -30.34 -7.63
C SER A 23 -8.80 -31.30 -6.47
N GLN A 24 -8.50 -30.88 -5.26
CA GLN A 24 -8.89 -31.52 -4.00
C GLN A 24 -9.14 -30.45 -2.94
N ALA A 25 -10.12 -30.68 -2.06
CA ALA A 25 -10.47 -29.79 -0.96
C ALA A 25 -10.75 -30.58 0.32
N ALA A 26 -10.48 -29.97 1.48
CA ALA A 26 -10.73 -30.54 2.79
C ALA A 26 -11.42 -29.53 3.70
N ASP A 27 -12.50 -29.96 4.37
CA ASP A 27 -13.27 -29.17 5.32
C ASP A 27 -12.51 -29.01 6.66
N LEU A 28 -12.44 -27.80 7.16
CA LEU A 28 -11.79 -27.47 8.44
C LEU A 28 -12.73 -27.58 9.65
N GLY A 29 -14.04 -27.64 9.43
CA GLY A 29 -15.03 -27.73 10.51
C GLY A 29 -14.85 -28.96 11.41
N GLY A 30 -14.34 -30.07 10.85
CA GLY A 30 -14.04 -31.29 11.62
C GLY A 30 -12.81 -31.19 12.53
N LEU A 31 -12.02 -30.13 12.44
CA LEU A 31 -10.83 -29.87 13.24
C LEU A 31 -11.00 -28.71 14.24
N ASP A 32 -12.21 -28.19 14.40
CA ASP A 32 -12.52 -26.99 15.18
C ASP A 32 -11.69 -25.76 14.76
N ILE A 33 -11.31 -25.68 13.49
CA ILE A 33 -10.60 -24.54 12.91
C ILE A 33 -11.58 -23.71 12.09
N ASP A 34 -11.68 -22.42 12.41
CA ASP A 34 -12.47 -21.44 11.66
C ASP A 34 -11.53 -20.34 11.11
N LEU A 35 -11.40 -20.27 9.79
CA LEU A 35 -10.57 -19.29 9.08
C LEU A 35 -11.02 -17.84 9.33
N LYS A 36 -12.29 -17.64 9.74
CA LYS A 36 -12.88 -16.32 10.04
C LYS A 36 -12.81 -15.96 11.52
N SER A 37 -12.18 -16.77 12.35
CA SER A 37 -12.08 -16.56 13.80
C SER A 37 -11.21 -15.35 14.20
N GLY A 38 -10.34 -14.86 13.30
CA GLY A 38 -9.34 -13.85 13.61
C GLY A 38 -8.15 -14.37 14.42
N ASN A 39 -8.10 -15.65 14.75
CA ASN A 39 -6.97 -16.28 15.43
C ASN A 39 -5.83 -16.57 14.45
N VAL A 40 -4.59 -16.60 14.97
CA VAL A 40 -3.43 -17.01 14.17
C VAL A 40 -3.54 -18.49 13.83
N ILE A 41 -3.43 -18.82 12.56
CA ILE A 41 -3.48 -20.17 12.03
C ILE A 41 -2.12 -20.50 11.42
N ASN A 42 -1.59 -21.66 11.81
CA ASN A 42 -0.34 -22.16 11.28
C ASN A 42 -0.62 -23.22 10.21
N SER A 43 0.04 -23.12 9.06
CA SER A 43 -0.04 -24.09 7.98
C SER A 43 1.34 -24.63 7.61
N TRP A 44 1.41 -25.92 7.31
CA TRP A 44 2.61 -26.61 6.82
C TRP A 44 2.27 -27.28 5.51
N ILE A 45 3.03 -26.93 4.48
CA ILE A 45 2.91 -27.50 3.14
C ILE A 45 4.22 -28.19 2.83
N GLU A 46 4.18 -29.48 2.61
CA GLU A 46 5.36 -30.30 2.42
C GLU A 46 5.22 -31.18 1.20
N TYR A 47 6.19 -31.15 0.35
CA TYR A 47 6.27 -32.05 -0.80
C TYR A 47 7.48 -32.96 -0.65
N ASP A 48 7.24 -34.26 -0.77
CA ASP A 48 8.30 -35.27 -0.81
C ASP A 48 8.40 -35.83 -2.23
N SER A 49 9.47 -35.43 -2.93
CA SER A 49 9.70 -35.82 -4.32
C SER A 49 10.01 -37.32 -4.46
N SER A 50 10.48 -38.00 -3.39
CA SER A 50 10.78 -39.45 -3.41
C SER A 50 9.52 -40.29 -3.47
N PHE A 51 8.44 -39.80 -2.89
CA PHE A 51 7.11 -40.44 -2.87
C PHE A 51 6.11 -39.76 -3.79
N GLY A 52 6.44 -38.58 -4.30
CA GLY A 52 5.50 -37.78 -5.11
C GLY A 52 4.26 -37.38 -4.32
N VAL A 53 4.39 -37.01 -3.04
CA VAL A 53 3.27 -36.71 -2.15
C VAL A 53 3.37 -35.30 -1.62
N LEU A 54 2.29 -34.54 -1.77
CA LEU A 54 2.08 -33.23 -1.16
C LEU A 54 1.18 -33.39 0.07
N ASN A 55 1.67 -32.91 1.22
CA ASN A 55 0.93 -32.93 2.49
C ASN A 55 0.67 -31.50 2.96
N ILE A 56 -0.58 -31.23 3.38
CA ILE A 56 -0.99 -29.97 3.97
C ILE A 56 -1.50 -30.23 5.38
N SER A 57 -0.97 -29.50 6.34
CA SER A 57 -1.39 -29.56 7.75
C SER A 57 -1.73 -28.17 8.24
N ILE A 58 -2.78 -28.04 9.06
CA ILE A 58 -3.26 -26.76 9.60
C ILE A 58 -3.54 -26.92 11.10
N SER A 59 -3.23 -25.89 11.90
CA SER A 59 -3.49 -25.87 13.34
C SER A 59 -3.45 -24.44 13.90
N TYR A 60 -4.20 -24.19 14.97
CA TYR A 60 -3.99 -23.00 15.81
C TYR A 60 -2.69 -23.08 16.64
N SER A 61 -2.15 -24.28 16.86
CA SER A 61 -0.92 -24.49 17.61
C SER A 61 0.32 -24.34 16.72
N ASN A 62 1.43 -23.87 17.30
CA ASN A 62 2.75 -23.84 16.65
C ASN A 62 3.35 -25.25 16.42
N LEU A 63 2.69 -26.30 16.90
CA LEU A 63 3.10 -27.67 16.69
C LEU A 63 2.37 -28.25 15.48
N LYS A 64 3.14 -28.76 14.52
CA LYS A 64 2.60 -29.43 13.35
C LYS A 64 1.79 -30.67 13.74
N PRO A 65 0.54 -30.81 13.25
CA PRO A 65 -0.25 -32.04 13.44
C PRO A 65 0.44 -33.27 12.86
N LYS A 66 0.24 -34.41 13.50
CA LYS A 66 0.81 -35.69 13.00
C LYS A 66 0.20 -36.13 11.69
N ASN A 67 -1.09 -35.88 11.51
CA ASN A 67 -1.84 -36.24 10.31
C ASN A 67 -2.10 -34.97 9.49
N PRO A 68 -1.76 -34.97 8.20
CA PRO A 68 -2.12 -33.87 7.31
C PRO A 68 -3.63 -33.86 7.10
N ILE A 69 -4.20 -32.67 6.88
CA ILE A 69 -5.62 -32.54 6.51
C ILE A 69 -5.84 -32.91 5.04
N LEU A 70 -4.84 -32.66 4.20
CA LEU A 70 -4.84 -33.02 2.80
C LEU A 70 -3.52 -33.73 2.47
N SER A 71 -3.61 -34.89 1.79
CA SER A 71 -2.46 -35.65 1.30
C SER A 71 -2.73 -36.10 -0.11
N VAL A 72 -1.95 -35.59 -1.08
CA VAL A 72 -2.18 -35.73 -2.50
C VAL A 72 -0.97 -36.32 -3.18
N SER A 73 -1.16 -37.41 -3.93
CA SER A 73 -0.13 -37.91 -4.85
C SER A 73 -0.05 -37.01 -6.08
N LEU A 74 1.08 -36.36 -6.26
CA LEU A 74 1.29 -35.34 -7.28
C LEU A 74 2.72 -35.39 -7.80
N SER A 75 2.89 -35.42 -9.13
CA SER A 75 4.20 -35.17 -9.77
C SER A 75 4.32 -33.69 -10.07
N LEU A 76 5.14 -32.99 -9.31
CA LEU A 76 5.33 -31.53 -9.47
C LEU A 76 5.87 -31.16 -10.85
N ASP A 77 6.69 -32.00 -11.46
CA ASP A 77 7.32 -31.76 -12.76
C ASP A 77 6.32 -31.47 -13.89
N GLN A 78 5.04 -31.87 -13.69
CA GLN A 78 3.97 -31.60 -14.64
C GLN A 78 3.36 -30.19 -14.51
N TYR A 79 3.56 -29.54 -13.37
CA TYR A 79 2.89 -28.28 -13.03
C TYR A 79 3.84 -27.11 -12.82
N VAL A 80 5.13 -27.39 -12.69
CA VAL A 80 6.14 -26.41 -12.34
C VAL A 80 7.23 -26.30 -13.41
N ASN A 81 7.75 -25.10 -13.59
CA ASN A 81 8.88 -24.83 -14.49
C ASN A 81 10.20 -24.86 -13.70
N ASP A 82 11.33 -24.86 -14.43
CA ASP A 82 12.68 -24.82 -13.85
C ASP A 82 12.91 -23.64 -12.91
N PHE A 83 12.15 -22.55 -13.08
CA PHE A 83 12.18 -21.35 -12.22
C PHE A 83 10.76 -20.93 -11.87
N MET A 84 10.48 -20.83 -10.58
CA MET A 84 9.16 -20.48 -10.06
C MET A 84 9.26 -19.53 -8.87
N TYR A 85 8.16 -18.83 -8.60
CA TYR A 85 8.03 -17.97 -7.41
C TYR A 85 7.19 -18.69 -6.35
N VAL A 86 7.55 -18.51 -5.08
CA VAL A 86 6.73 -18.93 -3.95
C VAL A 86 6.24 -17.68 -3.22
N GLY A 87 4.94 -17.58 -2.95
CA GLY A 87 4.36 -16.40 -2.33
C GLY A 87 2.91 -16.61 -1.94
N PHE A 88 2.26 -15.53 -1.57
CA PHE A 88 0.87 -15.51 -1.14
C PHE A 88 0.08 -14.54 -2.04
N SER A 89 -1.17 -14.85 -2.28
CA SER A 89 -2.13 -13.95 -2.92
C SER A 89 -3.41 -13.93 -2.08
N GLY A 90 -4.13 -12.81 -2.12
CA GLY A 90 -5.41 -12.65 -1.47
C GLY A 90 -6.39 -11.99 -2.43
N SER A 91 -7.64 -12.44 -2.41
CA SER A 91 -8.74 -11.87 -3.17
C SER A 91 -9.95 -11.68 -2.28
N THR A 92 -10.73 -10.63 -2.51
CA THR A 92 -11.99 -10.35 -1.79
C THR A 92 -13.11 -10.19 -2.80
N GLN A 93 -14.20 -10.92 -2.61
CA GLN A 93 -15.41 -10.78 -3.41
C GLN A 93 -16.47 -9.98 -2.65
N GLY A 94 -16.66 -8.71 -3.02
CA GLY A 94 -17.81 -7.91 -2.56
C GLY A 94 -17.85 -7.52 -1.08
N SER A 95 -16.95 -8.04 -0.26
CA SER A 95 -16.75 -7.68 1.15
C SER A 95 -15.28 -7.31 1.38
N THR A 96 -15.00 -6.55 2.45
CA THR A 96 -13.63 -6.24 2.83
C THR A 96 -13.15 -7.30 3.81
N GLU A 97 -12.20 -8.12 3.38
CA GLU A 97 -11.50 -9.08 4.23
C GLU A 97 -10.03 -8.65 4.39
N VAL A 98 -9.46 -8.91 5.56
CA VAL A 98 -8.05 -8.61 5.86
C VAL A 98 -7.34 -9.92 6.12
N HIS A 99 -6.44 -10.27 5.21
CA HIS A 99 -5.55 -11.43 5.36
C HIS A 99 -4.17 -10.93 5.76
N SER A 100 -3.67 -11.37 6.92
CA SER A 100 -2.36 -11.00 7.44
C SER A 100 -1.47 -12.23 7.52
N ILE A 101 -0.26 -12.14 6.98
CA ILE A 101 0.77 -13.16 7.14
C ILE A 101 1.77 -12.62 8.14
N GLU A 102 1.80 -13.20 9.34
CA GLU A 102 2.68 -12.75 10.40
C GLU A 102 4.12 -13.25 10.20
N TRP A 103 4.26 -14.48 9.73
CA TRP A 103 5.56 -15.11 9.52
C TRP A 103 5.44 -16.28 8.53
N TRP A 104 6.50 -16.50 7.72
CA TRP A 104 6.61 -17.68 6.87
C TRP A 104 8.06 -18.07 6.61
N SER A 105 8.30 -19.32 6.25
CA SER A 105 9.60 -19.81 5.81
C SER A 105 9.44 -20.82 4.69
N PHE A 106 10.40 -20.84 3.78
CA PHE A 106 10.48 -21.82 2.71
C PHE A 106 11.85 -22.51 2.77
N SER A 107 11.88 -23.82 2.58
CA SER A 107 13.12 -24.57 2.48
C SER A 107 12.97 -25.69 1.46
N SER A 108 13.98 -25.87 0.60
CA SER A 108 14.09 -27.03 -0.30
C SER A 108 15.37 -27.77 -0.03
N ARG A 109 15.35 -29.10 -0.17
CA ARG A 109 16.56 -29.95 -0.06
C ARG A 109 16.69 -30.74 -1.34
N SER A 110 17.84 -30.61 -2.02
CA SER A 110 18.19 -31.47 -3.14
C SER A 110 18.69 -32.81 -2.61
N GLY A 111 18.05 -33.89 -3.00
CA GLY A 111 18.49 -35.24 -2.67
C GLY A 111 19.67 -35.65 -3.54
N SER A 112 20.92 -35.31 -3.16
CA SER A 112 22.08 -36.01 -3.67
C SER A 112 22.33 -37.24 -2.78
N GLY A 113 22.16 -38.44 -3.37
CA GLY A 113 22.39 -39.70 -2.67
C GLY A 113 23.83 -39.85 -2.22
N SER A 114 24.04 -39.98 -0.93
CA SER A 114 25.15 -40.69 -0.32
C SER A 114 24.80 -40.99 1.14
N GLY A 115 25.05 -42.21 1.58
CA GLY A 115 24.63 -42.99 2.70
C GLY A 115 24.65 -42.39 4.10
N PRO A 116 24.22 -43.18 5.10
CA PRO A 116 23.86 -42.70 6.42
C PRO A 116 25.11 -42.34 7.25
N THR A 117 25.29 -41.05 7.52
CA THR A 117 26.19 -40.62 8.61
C THR A 117 25.35 -40.26 9.82
N SER A 118 25.67 -40.93 10.91
CA SER A 118 25.09 -40.78 12.22
C SER A 118 25.05 -39.34 12.73
N PRO A 119 24.07 -38.99 13.57
CA PRO A 119 23.94 -37.64 14.15
C PRO A 119 25.03 -37.35 15.16
N PRO A 120 25.52 -36.11 15.24
CA PRO A 120 26.44 -35.72 16.32
C PRO A 120 25.70 -35.66 17.67
N PRO A 121 26.38 -35.92 18.77
CA PRO A 121 25.76 -36.05 20.09
C PRO A 121 25.26 -34.71 20.62
N SER A 122 24.06 -34.75 21.15
CA SER A 122 23.41 -33.63 21.85
C SER A 122 24.19 -33.31 23.13
N THR A 123 24.81 -32.16 23.21
CA THR A 123 25.27 -31.60 24.48
C THR A 123 24.08 -30.91 25.15
N ALA A 124 23.51 -31.62 26.11
CA ALA A 124 22.53 -31.05 27.01
C ALA A 124 23.24 -30.10 27.99
N THR A 125 23.01 -28.83 27.84
CA THR A 125 23.36 -27.85 28.87
C THR A 125 22.11 -27.61 29.72
N THR A 126 22.16 -28.21 30.90
CA THR A 126 21.19 -28.05 31.99
C THR A 126 21.29 -26.61 32.50
N LEU A 127 20.32 -25.78 32.25
CA LEU A 127 20.14 -24.52 32.97
C LEU A 127 19.10 -24.75 34.06
N THR A 128 19.59 -24.75 35.27
CA THR A 128 18.85 -24.78 36.52
C THR A 128 17.97 -23.55 36.66
N ASN A 129 16.70 -23.79 36.94
CA ASN A 129 15.74 -22.76 37.36
C ASN A 129 16.17 -22.14 38.69
N PRO A 130 16.11 -20.82 38.86
CA PRO A 130 16.06 -20.22 40.18
C PRO A 130 14.61 -20.22 40.69
N THR A 131 14.52 -20.68 41.90
CA THR A 131 13.40 -20.84 42.81
C THR A 131 12.50 -19.60 42.87
N ALA A 132 11.19 -19.82 42.80
CA ALA A 132 10.16 -18.84 43.08
C ALA A 132 10.22 -18.40 44.56
N ASP A 133 10.47 -17.12 44.80
CA ASP A 133 10.25 -16.50 46.10
C ASP A 133 8.82 -16.00 46.19
N SER A 134 8.18 -16.49 47.24
CA SER A 134 6.79 -16.22 47.63
C SER A 134 6.61 -14.77 48.03
N VAL A 135 5.77 -14.05 47.31
CA VAL A 135 5.27 -12.75 47.75
C VAL A 135 4.13 -12.96 48.73
N LYS A 136 4.37 -12.57 49.96
CA LYS A 136 3.38 -12.52 51.07
C LYS A 136 2.31 -11.50 50.78
N SER A 137 1.06 -11.93 50.93
CA SER A 137 -0.13 -11.09 51.02
C SER A 137 -0.11 -10.17 52.24
N PRO A 138 -0.62 -8.94 52.19
CA PRO A 138 -0.76 -8.09 53.36
C PRO A 138 -1.94 -8.53 54.26
N PRO A 139 -1.83 -8.34 55.60
CA PRO A 139 -2.82 -8.79 56.56
C PRO A 139 -4.08 -7.92 56.60
N PRO A 140 -5.20 -8.46 57.11
CA PRO A 140 -6.49 -7.77 57.17
C PRO A 140 -6.60 -6.77 58.33
N LEU A 141 -7.39 -5.73 58.14
CA LEU A 141 -7.76 -4.70 59.12
C LEU A 141 -8.63 -5.30 60.23
N PRO A 142 -8.44 -4.89 61.50
CA PRO A 142 -9.28 -5.32 62.60
C PRO A 142 -10.55 -4.45 62.74
N PRO A 143 -11.58 -4.97 63.42
CA PRO A 143 -12.91 -4.34 63.47
C PRO A 143 -13.03 -3.25 64.52
N SER A 144 -13.99 -2.36 64.26
CA SER A 144 -14.44 -1.26 65.10
C SER A 144 -14.99 -1.72 66.47
N SER A 145 -14.64 -1.04 67.54
CA SER A 145 -15.37 -1.08 68.80
C SER A 145 -15.58 0.31 69.36
N SER A 146 -16.87 0.63 69.48
CA SER A 146 -17.65 1.38 70.51
C SER A 146 -17.00 2.51 71.30
N SER A 147 -17.78 3.59 71.33
CA SER A 147 -17.87 4.78 72.16
C SER A 147 -17.67 4.58 73.67
N PRO A 148 -17.34 5.65 74.46
CA PRO A 148 -18.40 6.48 75.10
C PRO A 148 -18.11 8.00 75.13
N SER A 149 -19.19 8.78 75.26
CA SER A 149 -19.27 10.18 75.65
C SER A 149 -19.43 10.30 77.23
N PRO A 150 -19.48 11.49 77.87
CA PRO A 150 -19.06 12.87 77.64
C PRO A 150 -18.16 13.41 78.78
N PRO A 151 -17.89 14.69 78.96
CA PRO A 151 -18.84 15.69 79.51
C PRO A 151 -18.72 17.13 78.97
N SER A 152 -19.78 17.84 79.21
CA SER A 152 -20.08 19.22 78.99
C SER A 152 -19.10 20.23 79.62
N SER A 153 -18.83 21.32 78.91
CA SER A 153 -18.61 22.63 79.51
C SER A 153 -19.13 23.75 78.61
N SER A 154 -19.98 24.54 79.22
CA SER A 154 -20.61 25.72 78.68
C SER A 154 -19.62 26.83 78.34
N CYS A 155 -19.86 27.57 77.27
CA CYS A 155 -19.59 29.01 77.25
C CYS A 155 -20.54 29.74 76.29
N HIS A 156 -21.18 30.74 76.84
CA HIS A 156 -21.96 31.79 76.21
C HIS A 156 -21.31 32.33 74.94
N ASN A 157 -22.08 32.49 73.84
CA ASN A 157 -22.33 33.83 73.29
C ASN A 157 -23.50 33.78 72.28
N GLN A 158 -24.34 34.78 72.45
CA GLN A 158 -25.50 35.13 71.65
C GLN A 158 -25.19 35.19 70.17
N LEU A 159 -25.95 34.47 69.40
CA LEU A 159 -26.39 34.82 68.01
C LEU A 159 -27.19 33.64 67.39
N CYS A 160 -28.26 33.26 68.10
CA CYS A 160 -29.28 32.37 67.55
C CYS A 160 -30.61 33.08 67.49
N ARG A 161 -30.78 33.89 66.45
CA ARG A 161 -32.10 34.37 66.06
C ARG A 161 -32.13 34.60 64.55
N GLU A 162 -32.10 33.50 63.80
CA GLU A 162 -32.45 33.53 62.36
C GLU A 162 -33.52 32.47 62.13
N GLY A 163 -34.70 32.93 61.75
CA GLY A 163 -35.83 32.09 61.42
C GLY A 163 -35.58 31.31 60.07
N PRO A 164 -36.40 30.28 59.73
CA PRO A 164 -36.23 29.41 58.59
C PRO A 164 -36.18 30.14 57.25
N GLY A 165 -36.50 31.41 57.13
CA GLY A 165 -36.39 32.22 55.93
C GLY A 165 -34.97 32.67 55.60
N ALA A 166 -34.07 32.86 56.57
CA ALA A 166 -32.71 33.32 56.34
C ALA A 166 -31.82 32.17 55.75
N VAL A 167 -32.03 30.94 56.24
CA VAL A 167 -31.31 29.75 55.71
C VAL A 167 -31.73 29.44 54.29
N ALA A 168 -33.02 29.58 53.95
CA ALA A 168 -33.51 29.39 52.60
C ALA A 168 -32.93 30.45 51.62
N GLY A 169 -32.77 31.70 52.05
CA GLY A 169 -32.19 32.77 51.22
C GLY A 169 -30.71 32.56 50.93
N VAL A 170 -29.94 32.08 51.93
CA VAL A 170 -28.51 31.80 51.73
C VAL A 170 -28.29 30.59 50.81
N VAL A 171 -29.11 29.53 50.93
CA VAL A 171 -29.01 28.33 50.07
C VAL A 171 -29.42 28.65 48.63
N THR A 172 -30.47 29.44 48.41
CA THR A 172 -30.89 29.85 47.05
C THR A 172 -29.91 30.81 46.42
N ALA A 173 -29.33 31.77 47.13
CA ALA A 173 -28.27 32.63 46.64
C ALA A 173 -27.00 31.85 46.31
N GLY A 174 -26.59 30.90 47.17
CA GLY A 174 -25.44 30.00 46.90
C GLY A 174 -25.64 29.14 45.64
N ALA A 175 -26.84 28.56 45.47
CA ALA A 175 -27.16 27.77 44.27
C ALA A 175 -27.14 28.64 42.98
N PHE A 176 -27.62 29.89 43.07
CA PHE A 176 -27.59 30.82 41.95
C PHE A 176 -26.14 31.23 41.55
N PHE A 177 -25.28 31.52 42.55
CA PHE A 177 -23.87 31.80 42.31
C PHE A 177 -23.12 30.61 41.76
N LEU A 178 -23.40 29.38 42.22
CA LEU A 178 -22.83 28.15 41.67
C LEU A 178 -23.26 27.93 40.21
N ALA A 179 -24.52 28.17 39.89
CA ALA A 179 -25.02 28.05 38.51
C ALA A 179 -24.38 29.10 37.59
N LEU A 180 -24.22 30.36 38.06
CA LEU A 180 -23.52 31.40 37.30
C LEU A 180 -22.03 31.06 37.10
N PHE A 181 -21.38 30.54 38.13
CA PHE A 181 -19.98 30.13 38.04
C PHE A 181 -19.79 28.93 37.10
N ALA A 182 -20.66 27.92 37.17
CA ALA A 182 -20.68 26.81 36.26
C ALA A 182 -20.95 27.27 34.81
N GLY A 183 -21.92 28.18 34.61
CA GLY A 183 -22.18 28.79 33.30
C GLY A 183 -21.00 29.57 32.76
N ALA A 184 -20.29 30.32 33.60
CA ALA A 184 -19.08 31.04 33.25
C ALA A 184 -17.94 30.09 32.88
N LEU A 185 -17.76 28.99 33.63
CA LEU A 185 -16.77 27.97 33.33
C LEU A 185 -17.09 27.26 32.00
N ILE A 186 -18.33 26.89 31.76
CA ILE A 186 -18.76 26.27 30.49
C ILE A 186 -18.55 27.27 29.34
N TRP A 187 -18.84 28.56 29.54
CA TRP A 187 -18.62 29.60 28.52
C TRP A 187 -17.12 29.79 28.21
N VAL A 188 -16.27 29.86 29.24
CA VAL A 188 -14.80 29.95 29.10
C VAL A 188 -14.25 28.70 28.43
N TYR A 189 -14.71 27.51 28.86
CA TYR A 189 -14.30 26.24 28.25
C TYR A 189 -14.73 26.14 26.78
N SER A 190 -15.99 26.49 26.46
CA SER A 190 -16.49 26.51 25.10
C SER A 190 -15.79 27.55 24.22
N LYS A 191 -15.41 28.71 24.79
CA LYS A 191 -14.64 29.75 24.13
C LYS A 191 -13.20 29.29 23.89
N LYS A 192 -12.58 28.59 24.85
CA LYS A 192 -11.25 28.00 24.72
C LYS A 192 -11.25 26.89 23.69
N PHE A 193 -12.25 26.02 23.70
CA PHE A 193 -12.41 24.94 22.71
C PHE A 193 -12.64 25.48 21.28
N LYS A 194 -13.43 26.57 21.15
CA LYS A 194 -13.58 27.28 19.87
C LYS A 194 -12.29 27.98 19.43
N HIS A 195 -11.48 28.43 20.38
CA HIS A 195 -10.18 29.08 20.07
C HIS A 195 -9.13 28.03 19.66
N GLU A 196 -9.08 26.88 20.33
CA GLU A 196 -8.19 25.77 19.95
C GLU A 196 -8.56 25.17 18.58
N ASN A 197 -9.86 25.03 18.27
CA ASN A 197 -10.32 24.62 16.95
C ASN A 197 -10.03 25.67 15.86
N LYS A 198 -10.07 26.98 16.19
CA LYS A 198 -9.63 28.04 15.27
C LYS A 198 -8.10 28.09 15.11
N LEU A 199 -7.37 27.79 16.18
CA LEU A 199 -5.90 27.74 16.12
C LEU A 199 -5.43 26.54 15.29
N GLY A 200 -6.07 25.36 15.44
CA GLY A 200 -5.81 24.19 14.61
C GLY A 200 -6.15 24.43 13.13
N GLN A 201 -7.25 25.13 12.83
CA GLN A 201 -7.59 25.56 11.48
C GLN A 201 -6.65 26.64 10.93
N SER A 202 -6.21 27.57 11.78
CA SER A 202 -5.24 28.61 11.38
C SER A 202 -3.86 28.02 11.10
N PHE A 203 -3.38 27.06 11.90
CA PHE A 203 -2.12 26.36 11.62
C PHE A 203 -2.18 25.55 10.31
N ALA A 204 -3.27 24.85 10.06
CA ALA A 204 -3.46 24.13 8.78
C ALA A 204 -3.51 25.09 7.58
N SER A 205 -4.14 26.29 7.73
CA SER A 205 -4.23 27.28 6.65
C SER A 205 -2.93 28.08 6.46
N GLU A 206 -2.08 28.18 7.47
CA GLU A 206 -0.80 28.91 7.39
C GLU A 206 0.32 28.04 6.81
N ILE A 207 0.26 26.73 7.04
CA ILE A 207 1.17 25.76 6.41
C ILE A 207 0.80 25.49 4.95
N ILE A 208 -0.50 25.56 4.60
CA ILE A 208 -1.00 25.33 3.23
C ILE A 208 -1.26 26.70 2.57
N LYS A 209 -0.21 27.36 2.13
CA LYS A 209 -0.28 28.64 1.39
C LYS A 209 -1.08 28.58 0.06
N SER A 210 -2.01 27.60 -0.16
CA SER A 210 -2.94 27.40 -1.28
C SER A 210 -3.17 25.89 -1.52
N PRO A 211 -4.21 25.27 -1.14
CA PRO A 211 -5.44 25.11 -1.91
C PRO A 211 -6.65 25.72 -1.17
N LYS A 212 -7.63 26.20 -1.93
CA LYS A 212 -8.84 26.82 -1.39
C LYS A 212 -9.68 25.79 -0.63
N GLU A 213 -10.19 26.14 0.54
CA GLU A 213 -11.24 25.36 1.20
C GLU A 213 -12.59 25.68 0.55
N PHE A 214 -13.25 24.66 -0.01
CA PHE A 214 -14.58 24.75 -0.59
C PHE A 214 -15.62 24.24 0.41
N THR A 215 -16.81 24.83 0.39
CA THR A 215 -17.93 24.29 1.16
C THR A 215 -18.55 23.08 0.45
N TYR A 216 -19.10 22.14 1.21
CA TYR A 216 -19.83 20.99 0.66
C TYR A 216 -21.00 21.46 -0.24
N LYS A 217 -21.65 22.59 0.10
CA LYS A 217 -22.76 23.16 -0.68
C LYS A 217 -22.31 23.60 -2.07
N GLU A 218 -21.15 24.27 -2.17
CA GLU A 218 -20.56 24.68 -3.46
C GLU A 218 -20.27 23.48 -4.34
N LEU A 219 -19.58 22.45 -3.79
CA LEU A 219 -19.18 21.27 -4.56
C LEU A 219 -20.38 20.40 -4.95
N LYS A 220 -21.39 20.29 -4.06
CA LYS A 220 -22.65 19.62 -4.36
C LYS A 220 -23.40 20.33 -5.49
N ALA A 221 -23.44 21.66 -5.51
CA ALA A 221 -24.04 22.43 -6.59
C ALA A 221 -23.26 22.26 -7.90
N ALA A 222 -21.93 22.40 -7.86
CA ALA A 222 -21.05 22.25 -9.03
C ALA A 222 -21.19 20.87 -9.69
N THR A 223 -21.38 19.80 -8.90
CA THR A 223 -21.52 18.41 -9.39
C THR A 223 -22.96 17.98 -9.65
N ARG A 224 -23.96 18.89 -9.53
CA ARG A 224 -25.40 18.59 -9.59
C ARG A 224 -25.79 17.46 -8.61
N CYS A 225 -25.45 17.62 -7.34
CA CYS A 225 -25.67 16.62 -6.29
C CYS A 225 -24.92 15.30 -6.53
N PHE A 226 -23.72 15.35 -7.08
CA PHE A 226 -22.91 14.17 -7.45
C PHE A 226 -23.65 13.24 -8.41
N ASP A 227 -24.23 13.85 -9.46
CA ASP A 227 -24.98 13.15 -10.50
C ASP A 227 -24.12 12.09 -11.19
N ALA A 228 -24.65 10.86 -11.32
CA ALA A 228 -23.99 9.76 -11.98
C ALA A 228 -23.55 10.06 -13.43
N ASN A 229 -24.32 10.90 -14.15
CA ASN A 229 -23.96 11.34 -15.51
C ASN A 229 -22.75 12.29 -15.56
N ARG A 230 -22.25 12.74 -14.41
CA ARG A 230 -21.06 13.58 -14.30
C ARG A 230 -19.81 12.82 -13.84
N ILE A 231 -19.91 11.50 -13.67
CA ILE A 231 -18.77 10.67 -13.36
C ILE A 231 -17.82 10.64 -14.57
N ILE A 232 -16.56 10.99 -14.35
CA ILE A 232 -15.48 10.97 -15.34
C ILE A 232 -14.41 9.93 -15.02
N GLY A 233 -14.40 9.43 -13.77
CA GLY A 233 -13.49 8.38 -13.31
C GLY A 233 -14.02 7.66 -12.09
N HIS A 234 -13.70 6.38 -11.99
CA HIS A 234 -14.04 5.52 -10.86
C HIS A 234 -12.81 4.66 -10.51
N GLY A 235 -12.47 4.54 -9.26
CA GLY A 235 -11.31 3.76 -8.84
C GLY A 235 -11.35 3.39 -7.36
N ALA A 236 -10.36 2.65 -6.90
CA ALA A 236 -10.24 2.19 -5.51
C ALA A 236 -10.26 3.34 -4.50
N PHE A 237 -9.79 4.51 -4.90
CA PHE A 237 -9.63 5.70 -4.03
C PHE A 237 -10.85 6.63 -4.02
N GLY A 238 -11.88 6.32 -4.80
CA GLY A 238 -13.11 7.09 -4.85
C GLY A 238 -13.64 7.34 -6.26
N THR A 239 -14.60 8.24 -6.35
CA THR A 239 -15.28 8.61 -7.61
C THR A 239 -14.97 10.06 -7.99
N VAL A 240 -14.60 10.30 -9.23
CA VAL A 240 -14.29 11.62 -9.77
C VAL A 240 -15.45 12.13 -10.62
N TYR A 241 -15.92 13.33 -10.29
CA TYR A 241 -17.04 14.00 -10.96
C TYR A 241 -16.57 15.24 -11.72
N LYS A 242 -17.15 15.49 -12.89
CA LYS A 242 -17.05 16.80 -13.55
C LYS A 242 -17.90 17.81 -12.80
N GLY A 243 -17.26 18.85 -12.23
CA GLY A 243 -17.89 19.98 -11.60
C GLY A 243 -17.94 21.19 -12.54
N ILE A 244 -18.99 22.00 -12.45
CA ILE A 244 -19.08 23.29 -13.10
C ILE A 244 -19.62 24.26 -12.05
N PHE A 245 -18.81 25.24 -11.67
CA PHE A 245 -19.24 26.25 -10.70
C PHE A 245 -20.29 27.20 -11.33
N PRO A 246 -21.48 27.36 -10.70
CA PRO A 246 -22.55 28.19 -11.26
C PRO A 246 -22.18 29.67 -11.34
N GLU A 247 -21.28 30.14 -10.49
CA GLU A 247 -20.95 31.57 -10.33
C GLU A 247 -20.08 32.09 -11.48
N ASN A 248 -19.08 31.32 -11.91
CA ASN A 248 -18.06 31.74 -12.87
C ASN A 248 -17.95 30.81 -14.10
N GLY A 249 -18.64 29.67 -14.07
CA GLY A 249 -18.57 28.68 -15.14
C GLY A 249 -17.29 27.84 -15.16
N ASP A 250 -16.43 27.95 -14.14
CA ASP A 250 -15.19 27.18 -14.07
C ASP A 250 -15.46 25.67 -14.01
N ILE A 251 -14.70 24.94 -14.81
CA ILE A 251 -14.84 23.50 -14.93
C ILE A 251 -13.71 22.82 -14.15
N VAL A 252 -14.09 21.92 -13.24
CA VAL A 252 -13.15 21.22 -12.33
C VAL A 252 -13.42 19.72 -12.31
N ALA A 253 -12.45 18.95 -11.81
CA ALA A 253 -12.62 17.57 -11.42
C ALA A 253 -12.74 17.48 -9.90
N VAL A 254 -13.83 16.89 -9.39
CA VAL A 254 -14.09 16.72 -7.96
C VAL A 254 -13.97 15.24 -7.60
N LYS A 255 -12.90 14.87 -6.90
CA LYS A 255 -12.66 13.52 -6.40
C LYS A 255 -13.36 13.39 -5.04
N ARG A 256 -14.36 12.51 -4.95
CA ARG A 256 -15.02 12.14 -3.71
C ARG A 256 -14.32 10.91 -3.17
N CYS A 257 -13.55 11.07 -2.09
CA CYS A 257 -12.75 10.02 -1.51
C CYS A 257 -13.62 8.98 -0.76
N SER A 258 -13.11 7.76 -0.65
CA SER A 258 -13.75 6.69 0.12
C SER A 258 -13.79 7.02 1.61
N HIS A 259 -14.87 6.59 2.31
CA HIS A 259 -15.08 6.91 3.73
C HIS A 259 -14.31 6.01 4.70
N ASN A 260 -13.61 4.99 4.20
CA ASN A 260 -12.79 4.09 5.01
C ASN A 260 -11.53 4.80 5.56
N SER A 261 -10.84 4.17 6.50
CA SER A 261 -9.59 4.68 7.08
C SER A 261 -8.51 4.92 6.03
N GLN A 262 -8.42 4.07 5.02
CA GLN A 262 -7.50 4.19 3.91
C GLN A 262 -7.76 5.45 3.09
N GLY A 263 -9.02 5.73 2.71
CA GLY A 263 -9.38 6.94 1.95
C GLY A 263 -9.06 8.24 2.69
N LYS A 264 -9.15 8.24 4.04
CA LYS A 264 -8.73 9.39 4.86
C LYS A 264 -7.21 9.58 4.83
N ASN A 265 -6.44 8.51 4.93
CA ASN A 265 -4.97 8.58 4.89
C ASN A 265 -4.48 9.05 3.51
N GLU A 266 -5.09 8.56 2.45
CA GLU A 266 -4.80 8.96 1.07
C GLU A 266 -5.13 10.43 0.83
N PHE A 267 -6.30 10.88 1.30
CA PHE A 267 -6.68 12.29 1.24
C PHE A 267 -5.65 13.19 1.93
N LEU A 268 -5.22 12.81 3.15
CA LEU A 268 -4.22 13.60 3.89
C LEU A 268 -2.87 13.60 3.16
N ALA A 269 -2.41 12.44 2.67
CA ALA A 269 -1.18 12.35 1.89
C ALA A 269 -1.26 13.22 0.64
N GLU A 270 -2.35 13.14 -0.11
CA GLU A 270 -2.57 13.90 -1.33
C GLU A 270 -2.64 15.42 -1.04
N LEU A 271 -3.37 15.84 -0.01
CA LEU A 271 -3.47 17.25 0.39
C LEU A 271 -2.12 17.83 0.84
N LEU A 272 -1.39 17.10 1.68
CA LEU A 272 -0.10 17.56 2.23
C LEU A 272 1.00 17.61 1.18
N ILE A 273 1.00 16.68 0.23
CA ILE A 273 2.04 16.60 -0.80
C ILE A 273 1.69 17.50 -1.98
N ILE A 274 0.65 17.16 -2.74
CA ILE A 274 0.34 17.89 -3.99
C ILE A 274 -0.18 19.31 -3.73
N GLY A 275 -0.74 19.57 -2.53
CA GLY A 275 -1.16 20.91 -2.11
C GLY A 275 -0.04 21.94 -2.14
N THR A 276 1.18 21.54 -1.86
CA THR A 276 2.37 22.39 -1.79
C THR A 276 3.19 22.42 -3.09
N LEU A 277 3.12 21.37 -3.90
CA LEU A 277 3.93 21.21 -5.11
C LEU A 277 3.38 22.04 -6.29
N ARG A 278 4.28 22.59 -7.09
CA ARG A 278 3.94 23.35 -8.29
C ARG A 278 4.90 23.01 -9.41
N HIS A 279 4.41 22.23 -10.39
CA HIS A 279 5.18 21.90 -11.58
C HIS A 279 4.25 21.79 -12.79
N ARG A 280 4.74 22.17 -13.98
CA ARG A 280 3.94 22.16 -15.22
C ARG A 280 3.40 20.79 -15.62
N ASN A 281 4.06 19.70 -15.18
CA ASN A 281 3.67 18.32 -15.47
C ASN A 281 3.08 17.59 -14.26
N LEU A 282 2.60 18.33 -13.24
CA LEU A 282 1.79 17.79 -12.14
C LEU A 282 0.35 18.27 -12.25
N VAL A 283 -0.59 17.45 -11.83
CA VAL A 283 -2.00 17.87 -11.71
C VAL A 283 -2.10 18.89 -10.59
N ARG A 284 -2.79 20.00 -10.86
CA ARG A 284 -2.95 21.07 -9.89
C ARG A 284 -4.13 20.81 -8.97
N LEU A 285 -3.89 20.76 -7.68
CA LEU A 285 -4.93 20.79 -6.67
C LEU A 285 -5.40 22.25 -6.49
N GLN A 286 -6.70 22.52 -6.78
CA GLN A 286 -7.33 23.82 -6.57
C GLN A 286 -7.81 23.99 -5.13
N GLY A 287 -8.32 22.92 -4.53
CA GLY A 287 -8.84 22.97 -3.19
C GLY A 287 -9.39 21.65 -2.66
N TRP A 288 -10.01 21.73 -1.49
CA TRP A 288 -10.51 20.58 -0.75
C TRP A 288 -11.76 20.94 0.05
N CYS A 289 -12.48 19.91 0.50
CA CYS A 289 -13.61 20.06 1.42
C CYS A 289 -13.63 18.86 2.39
N HIS A 290 -13.81 19.16 3.67
CA HIS A 290 -14.05 18.15 4.70
C HIS A 290 -15.22 18.61 5.57
N GLU A 291 -16.42 18.43 5.07
CA GLU A 291 -17.67 18.77 5.75
C GLU A 291 -18.68 17.62 5.67
N LYS A 292 -19.54 17.50 6.70
CA LYS A 292 -20.64 16.52 6.76
C LYS A 292 -20.20 15.06 6.63
N GLY A 293 -18.96 14.76 7.04
CA GLY A 293 -18.36 13.44 6.89
C GLY A 293 -17.85 13.14 5.47
N GLU A 294 -18.01 14.05 4.52
CA GLU A 294 -17.50 13.91 3.15
C GLU A 294 -16.10 14.49 3.02
N ILE A 295 -15.28 13.83 2.22
CA ILE A 295 -13.91 14.21 1.93
C ILE A 295 -13.76 14.37 0.43
N LEU A 296 -13.49 15.60 -0.02
CA LEU A 296 -13.48 15.97 -1.43
C LEU A 296 -12.19 16.70 -1.78
N LEU A 297 -11.61 16.36 -2.93
CA LEU A 297 -10.47 17.08 -3.53
C LEU A 297 -10.91 17.68 -4.87
N VAL A 298 -10.44 18.89 -5.15
CA VAL A 298 -10.82 19.65 -6.36
C VAL A 298 -9.58 19.91 -7.19
N TYR A 299 -9.58 19.43 -8.44
CA TYR A 299 -8.47 19.55 -9.38
C TYR A 299 -8.88 20.29 -10.66
N ASP A 300 -7.87 20.75 -11.40
CA ASP A 300 -8.08 21.17 -12.79
C ASP A 300 -8.63 19.99 -13.60
N LEU A 301 -9.66 20.23 -14.42
CA LEU A 301 -10.17 19.19 -15.30
C LEU A 301 -9.18 18.95 -16.45
N MET A 302 -8.89 17.67 -16.72
CA MET A 302 -8.04 17.25 -17.83
C MET A 302 -8.92 16.77 -18.99
N PRO A 303 -9.05 17.56 -20.06
CA PRO A 303 -10.06 17.32 -21.11
C PRO A 303 -9.84 16.04 -21.92
N LYS A 304 -8.57 15.62 -22.08
CA LYS A 304 -8.22 14.39 -22.82
C LYS A 304 -8.25 13.13 -21.95
N GLY A 305 -8.58 13.27 -20.63
CA GLY A 305 -8.62 12.15 -19.69
C GLY A 305 -7.23 11.60 -19.37
N SER A 306 -7.14 10.31 -19.08
CA SER A 306 -5.91 9.62 -18.73
C SER A 306 -5.23 8.99 -19.95
N LEU A 307 -3.92 8.78 -19.83
CA LEU A 307 -3.07 8.23 -20.89
C LEU A 307 -3.47 6.79 -21.27
N ASP A 308 -3.89 5.97 -20.31
CA ASP A 308 -4.36 4.60 -20.58
C ASP A 308 -5.58 4.61 -21.52
N LYS A 309 -6.55 5.53 -21.29
CA LYS A 309 -7.71 5.70 -22.18
C LYS A 309 -7.28 6.19 -23.56
N ALA A 310 -6.32 7.11 -23.62
CA ALA A 310 -5.82 7.62 -24.90
C ALA A 310 -5.08 6.53 -25.72
N LEU A 311 -4.40 5.58 -25.04
CA LEU A 311 -3.68 4.48 -25.70
C LEU A 311 -4.61 3.32 -26.11
N PHE A 312 -5.58 2.98 -25.29
CA PHE A 312 -6.33 1.72 -25.44
C PHE A 312 -7.80 1.89 -25.83
N GLU A 313 -8.43 3.02 -25.48
CA GLU A 313 -9.87 3.23 -25.73
C GLU A 313 -10.15 4.24 -26.84
N ALA A 314 -9.15 5.03 -27.26
CA ALA A 314 -9.32 6.01 -28.31
C ALA A 314 -9.51 5.35 -29.70
N LYS A 315 -10.42 5.92 -30.51
CA LYS A 315 -10.66 5.45 -31.88
C LYS A 315 -9.48 5.67 -32.82
N THR A 316 -8.73 6.76 -32.61
CA THR A 316 -7.53 7.11 -33.36
C THR A 316 -6.30 6.85 -32.50
N PRO A 317 -5.28 6.15 -33.00
CA PRO A 317 -4.05 5.94 -32.25
C PRO A 317 -3.39 7.26 -31.85
N LEU A 318 -2.85 7.32 -30.65
CA LEU A 318 -2.05 8.45 -30.19
C LEU A 318 -0.76 8.52 -31.02
N PRO A 319 -0.49 9.62 -31.77
CA PRO A 319 0.67 9.73 -32.64
C PRO A 319 1.99 9.69 -31.85
N TRP A 320 3.07 9.28 -32.54
CA TRP A 320 4.38 9.13 -31.90
C TRP A 320 4.95 10.44 -31.29
N PRO A 321 4.85 11.62 -31.94
CA PRO A 321 5.34 12.86 -31.34
C PRO A 321 4.65 13.20 -30.01
N GLU A 322 3.35 12.96 -29.91
CA GLU A 322 2.60 13.17 -28.67
C GLU A 322 3.03 12.16 -27.59
N ARG A 323 3.27 10.91 -27.96
CA ARG A 323 3.79 9.90 -27.02
C ARG A 323 5.14 10.33 -26.44
N GLN A 324 6.08 10.80 -27.29
CA GLN A 324 7.37 11.31 -26.84
C GLN A 324 7.22 12.52 -25.91
N LYS A 325 6.36 13.48 -26.27
CA LYS A 325 6.06 14.64 -25.45
C LYS A 325 5.52 14.26 -24.07
N ILE A 326 4.61 13.29 -24.03
CA ILE A 326 4.02 12.78 -22.78
C ILE A 326 5.10 12.13 -21.92
N LEU A 327 5.91 11.23 -22.49
CA LEU A 327 7.00 10.58 -21.75
C LEU A 327 7.98 11.59 -21.16
N LEU A 328 8.39 12.59 -21.94
CA LEU A 328 9.27 13.67 -21.48
C LEU A 328 8.62 14.47 -20.33
N GLY A 329 7.33 14.77 -20.43
CA GLY A 329 6.59 15.49 -19.39
C GLY A 329 6.54 14.71 -18.07
N VAL A 330 6.27 13.40 -18.11
CA VAL A 330 6.27 12.54 -16.91
C VAL A 330 7.69 12.44 -16.32
N ALA A 331 8.72 12.26 -17.16
CA ALA A 331 10.11 12.24 -16.68
C ALA A 331 10.48 13.55 -15.97
N SER A 332 10.07 14.68 -16.53
CA SER A 332 10.29 16.00 -15.92
C SER A 332 9.57 16.16 -14.57
N ALA A 333 8.35 15.63 -14.45
CA ALA A 333 7.61 15.63 -13.20
C ALA A 333 8.34 14.80 -12.12
N LEU A 334 8.79 13.60 -12.47
CA LEU A 334 9.52 12.72 -11.54
C LEU A 334 10.91 13.29 -11.19
N ALA A 335 11.61 13.93 -12.13
CA ALA A 335 12.87 14.61 -11.83
C ALA A 335 12.68 15.73 -10.80
N TYR A 336 11.60 16.52 -10.94
CA TYR A 336 11.22 17.54 -9.97
C TYR A 336 10.92 16.93 -8.59
N LEU A 337 10.11 15.87 -8.52
CA LEU A 337 9.74 15.21 -7.26
C LEU A 337 10.93 14.59 -6.53
N HIS A 338 11.86 13.98 -7.29
CA HIS A 338 12.99 13.25 -6.71
C HIS A 338 14.16 14.15 -6.33
N GLN A 339 14.37 15.29 -7.03
CA GLN A 339 15.64 16.02 -6.94
C GLN A 339 15.50 17.52 -6.74
N GLU A 340 14.32 18.12 -6.92
CA GLU A 340 14.14 19.58 -6.89
C GLU A 340 13.22 20.04 -5.74
N CYS A 341 12.51 19.11 -5.09
CA CYS A 341 11.72 19.41 -3.89
C CYS A 341 12.62 19.48 -2.66
N ASP A 342 12.25 20.31 -1.67
CA ASP A 342 12.95 20.40 -0.38
C ASP A 342 13.08 19.06 0.32
N ARG A 343 12.02 18.24 0.24
CA ARG A 343 12.01 16.83 0.61
C ARG A 343 11.72 16.00 -0.62
N GLN A 344 12.48 14.94 -0.79
CA GLN A 344 12.24 13.99 -1.87
C GLN A 344 10.83 13.41 -1.77
N VAL A 345 10.10 13.41 -2.88
CA VAL A 345 8.76 12.82 -2.96
C VAL A 345 8.81 11.57 -3.82
N ILE A 346 8.47 10.43 -3.22
CA ILE A 346 8.31 9.15 -3.91
C ILE A 346 6.84 8.94 -4.19
N HIS A 347 6.47 8.78 -5.46
CA HIS A 347 5.08 8.70 -5.92
C HIS A 347 4.43 7.35 -5.61
N ARG A 348 5.16 6.24 -5.80
CA ARG A 348 4.78 4.85 -5.50
C ARG A 348 3.70 4.23 -6.40
N ASP A 349 2.99 5.02 -7.22
CA ASP A 349 1.95 4.51 -8.13
C ASP A 349 2.02 5.18 -9.51
N VAL A 350 3.22 5.20 -10.11
CA VAL A 350 3.44 5.71 -11.47
C VAL A 350 2.90 4.71 -12.47
N LYS A 351 1.82 5.10 -13.18
CA LYS A 351 1.12 4.27 -14.18
C LYS A 351 0.36 5.14 -15.17
N THR A 352 -0.01 4.59 -16.31
CA THR A 352 -0.69 5.34 -17.39
C THR A 352 -2.06 5.90 -17.00
N SER A 353 -2.79 5.25 -16.09
CA SER A 353 -4.07 5.76 -15.59
C SER A 353 -3.95 6.96 -14.64
N ASN A 354 -2.78 7.18 -14.04
CA ASN A 354 -2.47 8.33 -13.19
C ASN A 354 -1.79 9.49 -13.97
N ILE A 355 -1.56 9.32 -15.26
CA ILE A 355 -1.03 10.36 -16.16
C ILE A 355 -2.22 10.97 -16.91
N MET A 356 -2.56 12.19 -16.54
CA MET A 356 -3.66 12.94 -17.16
C MET A 356 -3.16 13.80 -18.31
N LEU A 357 -4.01 14.06 -19.30
CA LEU A 357 -3.68 14.80 -20.50
C LEU A 357 -4.53 16.07 -20.63
N ASP A 358 -3.89 17.21 -20.82
CA ASP A 358 -4.56 18.46 -21.15
C ASP A 358 -4.95 18.52 -22.64
N GLU A 359 -5.56 19.63 -23.08
CA GLU A 359 -6.01 19.79 -24.47
C GLU A 359 -4.88 19.65 -25.49
N ALA A 360 -3.67 20.07 -25.13
CA ALA A 360 -2.48 20.03 -25.98
C ALA A 360 -1.64 18.74 -25.81
N TYR A 361 -2.20 17.69 -25.17
CA TYR A 361 -1.49 16.45 -24.81
C TYR A 361 -0.26 16.67 -23.92
N ASN A 362 -0.22 17.73 -23.11
CA ASN A 362 0.79 17.80 -22.07
C ASN A 362 0.44 16.84 -20.94
N ALA A 363 1.41 16.03 -20.53
CA ALA A 363 1.23 15.09 -19.42
C ALA A 363 1.20 15.82 -18.07
N LYS A 364 0.29 15.39 -17.22
CA LYS A 364 0.12 15.83 -15.84
C LYS A 364 0.04 14.60 -14.94
N LEU A 365 1.11 14.32 -14.17
CA LEU A 365 1.13 13.24 -13.19
C LEU A 365 0.24 13.63 -12.00
N GLY A 366 -0.65 12.72 -11.60
CA GLY A 366 -1.62 12.91 -10.52
C GLY A 366 -1.77 11.67 -9.65
N ASP A 367 -2.72 11.71 -8.73
CA ASP A 367 -3.02 10.69 -7.72
C ASP A 367 -1.85 10.42 -6.77
N PHE A 368 -1.66 11.33 -5.82
CA PHE A 368 -0.63 11.29 -4.79
C PHE A 368 -1.06 10.59 -3.50
N GLY A 369 -2.16 9.85 -3.52
CA GLY A 369 -2.70 9.17 -2.34
C GLY A 369 -1.75 8.16 -1.69
N LEU A 370 -0.85 7.56 -2.48
CA LEU A 370 0.18 6.65 -1.99
C LEU A 370 1.56 7.32 -1.82
N ALA A 371 1.71 8.59 -2.22
CA ALA A 371 3.00 9.27 -2.21
C ALA A 371 3.56 9.47 -0.79
N ARG A 372 4.89 9.55 -0.69
CA ARG A 372 5.58 9.79 0.57
C ARG A 372 6.72 10.80 0.41
N GLN A 373 6.91 11.62 1.44
CA GLN A 373 8.05 12.51 1.55
C GLN A 373 9.14 11.84 2.37
N VAL A 374 10.36 11.87 1.86
CA VAL A 374 11.55 11.30 2.50
C VAL A 374 12.63 12.41 2.56
N GLU A 375 13.39 12.48 3.63
CA GLU A 375 14.56 13.34 3.68
C GLU A 375 15.65 12.79 2.75
N HIS A 376 16.35 13.67 2.01
CA HIS A 376 17.29 13.24 0.96
C HIS A 376 18.39 12.27 1.44
N ASP A 377 18.74 12.32 2.72
CA ASP A 377 19.82 11.51 3.29
C ASP A 377 19.33 10.32 4.13
N LYS A 378 18.02 10.06 4.14
CA LYS A 378 17.42 8.96 4.91
C LYS A 378 16.89 7.84 4.03
N SER A 379 17.14 6.62 4.45
CA SER A 379 16.46 5.46 3.86
C SER A 379 14.98 5.48 4.26
N PRO A 380 14.05 5.26 3.31
CA PRO A 380 12.63 5.19 3.65
C PRO A 380 12.33 3.97 4.52
N ASP A 381 11.41 4.15 5.46
CA ASP A 381 10.90 3.05 6.28
C ASP A 381 10.24 1.96 5.42
N ALA A 382 10.40 0.72 5.82
CA ALA A 382 9.69 -0.40 5.20
C ALA A 382 8.19 -0.28 5.50
N THR A 383 7.37 -0.43 4.46
CA THR A 383 5.92 -0.44 4.57
C THR A 383 5.36 -1.56 3.70
N VAL A 384 4.12 -1.93 3.91
CA VAL A 384 3.46 -2.84 2.97
C VAL A 384 3.57 -2.27 1.55
N ALA A 385 4.05 -3.09 0.61
CA ALA A 385 4.15 -2.69 -0.79
C ALA A 385 2.75 -2.33 -1.30
N ALA A 386 2.63 -1.12 -1.86
CA ALA A 386 1.38 -0.61 -2.39
C ALA A 386 1.62 -0.05 -3.79
N GLY A 387 0.61 -0.11 -4.65
CA GLY A 387 0.69 0.31 -6.05
C GLY A 387 0.07 -0.72 -6.99
N THR A 388 0.33 -0.60 -8.27
CA THR A 388 -0.33 -1.39 -9.31
C THR A 388 0.59 -2.46 -9.87
N MET A 389 0.15 -3.72 -9.84
CA MET A 389 0.90 -4.87 -10.39
C MET A 389 1.28 -4.61 -11.86
N GLY A 390 2.49 -5.03 -12.22
CA GLY A 390 3.09 -4.79 -13.55
C GLY A 390 3.92 -3.51 -13.64
N TYR A 391 3.73 -2.54 -12.70
CA TYR A 391 4.58 -1.36 -12.57
C TYR A 391 5.47 -1.40 -11.33
N LEU A 392 5.21 -2.31 -10.40
CA LEU A 392 5.96 -2.42 -9.14
C LEU A 392 7.37 -2.97 -9.38
N ALA A 393 8.36 -2.31 -8.78
CA ALA A 393 9.75 -2.73 -8.82
C ALA A 393 9.96 -4.02 -7.99
N PRO A 394 10.78 -4.96 -8.45
CA PRO A 394 10.97 -6.25 -7.77
C PRO A 394 11.52 -6.10 -6.35
N GLU A 395 12.47 -5.19 -6.12
CA GLU A 395 13.00 -4.93 -4.78
C GLU A 395 11.97 -4.32 -3.84
N TYR A 396 11.03 -3.52 -4.36
CA TYR A 396 9.97 -2.93 -3.55
C TYR A 396 8.97 -4.00 -3.07
N LEU A 397 8.63 -4.95 -3.94
CA LEU A 397 7.81 -6.11 -3.56
C LEU A 397 8.45 -6.95 -2.45
N LEU A 398 9.80 -7.05 -2.45
CA LEU A 398 10.54 -7.86 -1.48
C LEU A 398 10.79 -7.13 -0.16
N THR A 399 11.09 -5.83 -0.22
CA THR A 399 11.56 -5.07 0.96
C THR A 399 10.51 -4.17 1.58
N GLY A 400 9.43 -3.85 0.85
CA GLY A 400 8.47 -2.83 1.24
C GLY A 400 9.04 -1.40 1.27
N ARG A 401 10.30 -1.19 0.85
CA ARG A 401 10.96 0.13 0.86
C ARG A 401 10.82 0.82 -0.49
N ALA A 402 10.05 1.89 -0.51
CA ALA A 402 9.86 2.71 -1.70
C ALA A 402 10.96 3.76 -1.79
N THR A 403 11.69 3.79 -2.90
CA THR A 403 12.75 4.75 -3.19
C THR A 403 12.48 5.47 -4.54
N ASP A 404 13.27 6.48 -4.88
CA ASP A 404 13.24 7.08 -6.22
C ASP A 404 13.44 6.02 -7.31
N LYS A 405 14.26 5.00 -7.05
CA LYS A 405 14.52 3.91 -7.99
C LYS A 405 13.31 3.02 -8.23
N THR A 406 12.38 2.94 -7.28
CA THR A 406 11.11 2.23 -7.49
C THR A 406 10.19 3.00 -8.44
N ASP A 407 10.12 4.33 -8.35
CA ASP A 407 9.40 5.16 -9.32
C ASP A 407 10.06 5.12 -10.71
N VAL A 408 11.40 5.08 -10.78
CA VAL A 408 12.13 4.92 -12.05
C VAL A 408 11.76 3.60 -12.74
N PHE A 409 11.65 2.50 -11.98
CA PHE A 409 11.20 1.22 -12.54
C PHE A 409 9.78 1.32 -13.11
N SER A 410 8.85 1.88 -12.33
CA SER A 410 7.46 2.08 -12.73
C SER A 410 7.37 2.96 -13.98
N TYR A 411 8.18 4.02 -14.03
CA TYR A 411 8.31 4.86 -15.23
C TYR A 411 8.86 4.07 -16.42
N GLY A 412 9.83 3.18 -16.23
CA GLY A 412 10.33 2.26 -17.27
C GLY A 412 9.20 1.42 -17.86
N ALA A 413 8.34 0.84 -17.02
CA ALA A 413 7.16 0.10 -17.48
C ALA A 413 6.19 0.99 -18.28
N VAL A 414 5.94 2.23 -17.83
CA VAL A 414 5.15 3.23 -18.58
C VAL A 414 5.76 3.54 -19.94
N VAL A 415 7.07 3.72 -20.02
CA VAL A 415 7.78 3.97 -21.30
C VAL A 415 7.56 2.82 -22.28
N LEU A 416 7.73 1.58 -21.82
CA LEU A 416 7.51 0.39 -22.64
C LEU A 416 6.05 0.23 -23.06
N GLU A 417 5.10 0.51 -22.16
CA GLU A 417 3.66 0.50 -22.45
C GLU A 417 3.29 1.51 -23.54
N VAL A 418 3.78 2.74 -23.41
CA VAL A 418 3.51 3.82 -24.38
C VAL A 418 4.15 3.54 -25.75
N ALA A 419 5.36 2.99 -25.76
CA ALA A 419 6.06 2.67 -27.00
C ALA A 419 5.44 1.46 -27.74
N SER A 420 4.97 0.47 -26.99
CA SER A 420 4.47 -0.80 -27.56
C SER A 420 2.95 -0.84 -27.75
N GLY A 421 2.20 0.05 -27.09
CA GLY A 421 0.74 -0.04 -27.10
C GLY A 421 0.20 -1.31 -26.44
N ARG A 422 0.99 -1.95 -25.54
CA ARG A 422 0.61 -3.16 -24.77
C ARG A 422 0.53 -2.86 -23.31
N ARG A 423 -0.44 -3.44 -22.61
CA ARG A 423 -0.57 -3.30 -21.16
C ARG A 423 0.57 -4.03 -20.41
N PRO A 424 0.97 -3.58 -19.22
CA PRO A 424 2.04 -4.21 -18.43
C PRO A 424 1.78 -5.68 -18.11
N ILE A 425 0.51 -6.03 -17.90
CA ILE A 425 0.04 -7.41 -17.72
C ILE A 425 -1.14 -7.62 -18.67
N GLU A 426 -1.03 -8.58 -19.56
CA GLU A 426 -2.13 -9.02 -20.42
C GLU A 426 -2.86 -10.21 -19.79
N THR A 427 -4.09 -10.01 -19.37
CA THR A 427 -5.04 -11.05 -18.94
C THR A 427 -5.86 -11.53 -20.14
N GLY A 428 -5.29 -12.29 -21.06
CA GLY A 428 -6.01 -12.73 -22.26
C GLY A 428 -5.42 -13.99 -22.85
N LYS A 429 -6.22 -14.71 -23.65
CA LYS A 429 -5.91 -15.96 -24.37
C LYS A 429 -4.77 -15.82 -25.39
N ALA A 430 -3.60 -15.33 -24.98
CA ALA A 430 -2.39 -15.41 -25.78
C ALA A 430 -1.84 -16.85 -25.70
N PRO A 431 -1.31 -17.42 -26.82
CA PRO A 431 -0.71 -18.74 -26.77
C PRO A 431 0.43 -18.76 -25.75
N ALA A 432 0.56 -19.84 -25.01
CA ALA A 432 1.43 -20.08 -23.84
C ALA A 432 2.94 -19.80 -24.01
N ARG A 433 3.36 -19.15 -25.09
CA ARG A 433 4.76 -18.81 -25.42
C ARG A 433 5.10 -17.32 -25.29
N VAL A 434 4.15 -16.45 -24.96
CA VAL A 434 4.43 -15.02 -24.77
C VAL A 434 4.25 -14.71 -23.30
N SER A 435 5.32 -14.33 -22.63
CA SER A 435 5.28 -13.84 -21.24
C SER A 435 4.21 -12.75 -21.12
N GLY A 436 3.25 -12.92 -20.21
CA GLY A 436 2.17 -11.94 -19.95
C GLY A 436 2.68 -10.61 -19.38
N ASN A 437 3.98 -10.53 -19.02
CA ASN A 437 4.62 -9.33 -18.48
C ASN A 437 5.34 -8.57 -19.61
N LEU A 438 4.96 -7.30 -19.80
CA LEU A 438 5.49 -6.42 -20.83
C LEU A 438 7.01 -6.22 -20.73
N VAL A 439 7.52 -5.99 -19.53
CA VAL A 439 8.95 -5.76 -19.30
C VAL A 439 9.75 -6.98 -19.72
N GLU A 440 9.32 -8.18 -19.31
CA GLU A 440 9.96 -9.45 -19.70
C GLU A 440 9.94 -9.67 -21.22
N TRP A 441 8.82 -9.38 -21.85
CA TRP A 441 8.67 -9.53 -23.29
C TRP A 441 9.63 -8.61 -24.06
N VAL A 442 9.76 -7.34 -23.68
CA VAL A 442 10.68 -6.40 -24.37
C VAL A 442 12.13 -6.78 -24.12
N TRP A 443 12.49 -7.25 -22.90
CA TRP A 443 13.81 -7.81 -22.62
C TRP A 443 14.11 -9.02 -23.52
N GLY A 444 13.13 -9.89 -23.76
CA GLY A 444 13.24 -11.03 -24.69
C GLY A 444 13.56 -10.57 -26.11
N LEU A 445 12.83 -9.57 -26.62
CA LEU A 445 13.07 -8.99 -27.94
C LEU A 445 14.44 -8.31 -28.04
N HIS A 446 14.88 -7.65 -26.97
CA HIS A 446 16.22 -7.05 -26.92
C HIS A 446 17.32 -8.13 -27.01
N LYS A 447 17.16 -9.23 -26.27
CA LYS A 447 18.05 -10.39 -26.31
C LYS A 447 18.17 -10.97 -27.74
N GLU A 448 17.05 -11.07 -28.45
CA GLU A 448 17.00 -11.57 -29.84
C GLU A 448 17.52 -10.55 -30.87
N GLY A 449 17.84 -9.32 -30.50
CA GLY A 449 18.23 -8.25 -31.43
C GLY A 449 17.06 -7.64 -32.21
N LYS A 450 15.82 -7.94 -31.80
CA LYS A 450 14.57 -7.52 -32.48
C LYS A 450 13.84 -6.41 -31.74
N LEU A 451 14.55 -5.52 -31.04
CA LEU A 451 13.96 -4.52 -30.13
C LEU A 451 12.86 -3.67 -30.81
N LEU A 452 13.06 -3.24 -32.04
CA LEU A 452 12.10 -2.42 -32.79
C LEU A 452 10.77 -3.13 -33.09
N THR A 453 10.71 -4.45 -33.03
CA THR A 453 9.44 -5.19 -33.19
C THR A 453 8.52 -5.02 -31.98
N ALA A 454 9.02 -4.41 -30.88
CA ALA A 454 8.21 -4.01 -29.74
C ALA A 454 7.35 -2.78 -30.03
N ALA A 455 7.61 -2.02 -31.09
CA ALA A 455 6.85 -0.82 -31.42
C ALA A 455 5.37 -1.13 -31.69
N ASP A 456 4.48 -0.24 -31.23
CA ASP A 456 3.04 -0.38 -31.43
C ASP A 456 2.68 -0.48 -32.92
N ALA A 457 2.08 -1.60 -33.30
CA ALA A 457 1.64 -1.83 -34.69
C ALA A 457 0.63 -0.78 -35.18
N LYS A 458 -0.14 -0.16 -34.27
CA LYS A 458 -1.09 0.92 -34.60
C LYS A 458 -0.41 2.19 -35.10
N LEU A 459 0.90 2.34 -34.90
CA LEU A 459 1.67 3.46 -35.44
C LEU A 459 2.01 3.28 -36.91
N GLU A 460 1.79 2.09 -37.49
CA GLU A 460 2.02 1.79 -38.93
C GLU A 460 3.40 2.23 -39.45
N GLY A 461 4.42 2.22 -38.58
CA GLY A 461 5.77 2.68 -38.92
C GLY A 461 5.93 4.22 -38.92
N CYS A 462 4.92 4.99 -38.57
CA CYS A 462 4.98 6.47 -38.49
C CYS A 462 5.80 6.96 -37.31
N PHE A 463 7.06 6.56 -37.23
CA PHE A 463 8.03 7.00 -36.20
C PHE A 463 9.46 6.92 -36.79
N GLU A 464 10.36 7.72 -36.22
CA GLU A 464 11.78 7.61 -36.54
C GLU A 464 12.37 6.42 -35.73
N GLU A 465 13.04 5.49 -36.44
CA GLU A 465 13.58 4.26 -35.84
C GLU A 465 14.58 4.56 -34.70
N SER A 466 15.44 5.56 -34.90
CA SER A 466 16.44 5.96 -33.92
C SER A 466 15.80 6.46 -32.63
N ALA A 467 14.72 7.25 -32.76
CA ALA A 467 13.94 7.78 -31.63
C ALA A 467 13.18 6.66 -30.90
N MET A 468 12.52 5.76 -31.64
CA MET A 468 11.84 4.59 -31.07
C MET A 468 12.81 3.69 -30.33
N ARG A 469 13.95 3.37 -30.96
CA ARG A 469 15.01 2.55 -30.33
C ARG A 469 15.52 3.20 -29.06
N ARG A 470 15.75 4.51 -29.05
CA ARG A 470 16.17 5.27 -27.86
C ARG A 470 15.16 5.14 -26.74
N VAL A 471 13.87 5.36 -27.02
CA VAL A 471 12.79 5.28 -26.02
C VAL A 471 12.69 3.86 -25.47
N LEU A 472 12.74 2.82 -26.28
CA LEU A 472 12.71 1.44 -25.82
C LEU A 472 13.93 1.09 -24.94
N LEU A 473 15.13 1.57 -25.31
CA LEU A 473 16.33 1.37 -24.49
C LEU A 473 16.24 2.13 -23.15
N VAL A 474 15.69 3.35 -23.13
CA VAL A 474 15.40 4.10 -21.88
C VAL A 474 14.43 3.30 -21.02
N GLY A 475 13.37 2.73 -21.59
CA GLY A 475 12.43 1.88 -20.86
C GLY A 475 13.12 0.68 -20.20
N LEU A 476 14.01 -0.01 -20.94
CA LEU A 476 14.80 -1.14 -20.42
C LEU A 476 15.81 -0.71 -19.35
N ALA A 477 16.49 0.43 -19.53
CA ALA A 477 17.43 0.97 -18.54
C ALA A 477 16.72 1.35 -17.23
N CYS A 478 15.53 1.98 -17.34
CA CYS A 478 14.71 2.32 -16.17
C CYS A 478 14.14 1.09 -15.48
N SER A 479 13.73 0.06 -16.23
CA SER A 479 13.20 -1.21 -15.68
C SER A 479 14.29 -2.26 -15.43
N HIS A 480 15.54 -1.83 -15.24
CA HIS A 480 16.63 -2.73 -14.89
C HIS A 480 16.35 -3.44 -13.55
N PRO A 481 16.63 -4.76 -13.42
CA PRO A 481 16.40 -5.50 -12.19
C PRO A 481 17.14 -4.92 -10.98
N ASP A 482 18.40 -4.54 -11.15
CA ASP A 482 19.21 -3.87 -10.13
C ASP A 482 18.84 -2.39 -10.04
N PRO A 483 18.35 -1.90 -8.87
CA PRO A 483 18.03 -0.49 -8.65
C PRO A 483 19.20 0.45 -8.88
N LEU A 484 20.43 0.03 -8.56
CA LEU A 484 21.64 0.87 -8.68
C LEU A 484 22.01 1.12 -10.13
N ALA A 485 21.66 0.22 -11.04
CA ALA A 485 21.91 0.37 -12.46
C ALA A 485 20.88 1.28 -13.16
N ARG A 486 19.76 1.60 -12.50
CA ARG A 486 18.74 2.50 -13.07
C ARG A 486 19.23 3.95 -13.08
N PRO A 487 19.04 4.69 -14.19
CA PRO A 487 19.40 6.11 -14.25
C PRO A 487 18.60 6.95 -13.25
N THR A 488 19.04 8.18 -13.01
CA THR A 488 18.21 9.19 -12.32
C THR A 488 17.19 9.76 -13.30
N MET A 489 16.05 10.29 -12.80
CA MET A 489 15.04 10.87 -13.70
C MET A 489 15.56 12.10 -14.44
N ARG A 490 16.49 12.87 -13.88
CA ARG A 490 17.17 13.96 -14.60
C ARG A 490 17.98 13.45 -15.79
N SER A 491 18.73 12.35 -15.62
CA SER A 491 19.44 11.70 -16.72
C SER A 491 18.48 11.15 -17.79
N VAL A 492 17.33 10.61 -17.35
CA VAL A 492 16.29 10.14 -18.27
C VAL A 492 15.75 11.27 -19.15
N VAL A 493 15.51 12.45 -18.58
CA VAL A 493 15.12 13.65 -19.36
C VAL A 493 16.16 13.94 -20.44
N GLN A 494 17.45 13.99 -20.08
CA GLN A 494 18.54 14.26 -21.03
C GLN A 494 18.62 13.19 -22.14
N MET A 495 18.43 11.92 -21.79
CA MET A 495 18.39 10.81 -22.79
C MET A 495 17.20 10.94 -23.76
N LEU A 496 16.03 11.33 -23.26
CA LEU A 496 14.83 11.48 -24.08
C LEU A 496 14.94 12.65 -25.08
N VAL A 497 15.58 13.74 -24.69
CA VAL A 497 15.82 14.89 -25.58
C VAL A 497 17.04 14.69 -26.47
N GLY A 498 17.86 13.66 -26.23
CA GLY A 498 19.04 13.33 -27.03
C GLY A 498 20.31 14.07 -26.62
N GLU A 499 20.32 14.72 -25.45
CA GLU A 499 21.49 15.40 -24.87
C GLU A 499 22.44 14.43 -24.15
N ALA A 500 21.97 13.26 -23.79
CA ALA A 500 22.78 12.20 -23.19
C ALA A 500 22.52 10.86 -23.91
N GLU A 501 23.56 10.03 -23.96
CA GLU A 501 23.44 8.67 -24.45
C GLU A 501 22.74 7.77 -23.41
N VAL A 502 21.99 6.79 -23.93
CA VAL A 502 21.39 5.77 -23.06
C VAL A 502 22.50 4.83 -22.57
N PRO A 503 22.57 4.50 -21.27
CA PRO A 503 23.54 3.55 -20.74
C PRO A 503 23.48 2.22 -21.52
N MET A 504 24.60 1.52 -21.61
CA MET A 504 24.63 0.22 -22.25
C MET A 504 23.68 -0.75 -21.53
N VAL A 505 22.57 -1.08 -22.17
CA VAL A 505 21.64 -2.10 -21.70
C VAL A 505 22.19 -3.47 -22.08
N PRO A 506 22.45 -4.38 -21.11
CA PRO A 506 22.96 -5.70 -21.42
C PRO A 506 21.97 -6.49 -22.28
N ARG A 507 22.47 -7.32 -23.20
CA ARG A 507 21.58 -8.08 -24.11
C ARG A 507 20.70 -9.09 -23.37
N THR A 508 21.23 -9.71 -22.34
CA THR A 508 20.46 -10.62 -21.47
C THR A 508 20.05 -9.87 -20.23
N LYS A 509 18.77 -10.00 -19.84
CA LYS A 509 18.28 -9.44 -18.56
C LYS A 509 19.12 -10.01 -17.42
N PRO A 510 19.76 -9.17 -16.61
CA PRO A 510 20.50 -9.65 -15.44
C PRO A 510 19.56 -10.37 -14.47
N ALA A 511 20.05 -11.45 -13.86
CA ALA A 511 19.32 -12.06 -12.76
C ALA A 511 19.22 -11.05 -11.61
N THR A 512 18.13 -11.06 -10.87
CA THR A 512 17.96 -10.27 -9.64
C THR A 512 18.89 -10.84 -8.57
N SER A 513 20.18 -10.53 -8.66
CA SER A 513 21.10 -10.78 -7.56
C SER A 513 20.98 -9.64 -6.56
N PHE A 514 20.12 -9.80 -5.56
CA PHE A 514 20.21 -8.94 -4.39
C PHE A 514 21.54 -9.28 -3.69
N SER A 515 22.48 -8.34 -3.72
CA SER A 515 23.73 -8.49 -2.98
C SER A 515 23.37 -8.72 -1.52
N THR A 516 23.65 -9.91 -1.03
CA THR A 516 23.40 -10.35 0.37
C THR A 516 24.00 -9.35 1.36
N SER A 517 25.07 -8.66 0.98
CA SER A 517 25.71 -7.61 1.77
C SER A 517 24.84 -6.39 1.99
N HIS A 518 24.08 -5.95 0.99
CA HIS A 518 23.21 -4.78 1.13
C HIS A 518 21.91 -5.12 1.88
N LEU A 519 21.39 -6.33 1.71
CA LEU A 519 20.29 -6.87 2.51
C LEU A 519 20.69 -7.04 3.98
N LEU A 520 21.89 -7.52 4.26
CA LEU A 520 22.42 -7.66 5.63
C LEU A 520 22.63 -6.31 6.30
N LEU A 521 23.16 -5.29 5.61
CA LEU A 521 23.30 -3.94 6.15
C LEU A 521 21.95 -3.29 6.44
N THR A 522 20.97 -3.44 5.55
CA THR A 522 19.62 -2.89 5.76
C THR A 522 18.80 -3.66 6.82
N LEU A 523 19.08 -4.94 7.03
CA LEU A 523 18.52 -5.73 8.13
C LEU A 523 19.19 -5.39 9.46
N GLN A 524 20.48 -5.05 9.45
CA GLN A 524 21.24 -4.71 10.66
C GLN A 524 20.76 -3.38 11.28
N ASP A 525 20.39 -2.40 10.45
CA ASP A 525 19.76 -1.14 10.93
C ASP A 525 18.34 -1.35 11.49
N SER A 526 17.64 -2.42 11.06
CA SER A 526 16.30 -2.76 11.56
C SER A 526 16.34 -3.62 12.84
N VAL A 527 17.48 -4.26 13.15
CA VAL A 527 17.63 -5.23 14.27
C VAL A 527 18.17 -4.57 15.54
N SER A 528 18.55 -3.27 15.50
CA SER A 528 18.95 -2.57 16.74
C SER A 528 17.83 -2.45 17.78
N ASP A 529 16.56 -2.66 17.40
CA ASP A 529 15.40 -2.58 18.29
C ASP A 529 14.71 -3.93 18.61
N TYR A 530 15.17 -5.07 18.03
CA TYR A 530 14.59 -6.38 18.34
C TYR A 530 15.66 -7.51 18.34
N ASN A 531 15.96 -8.06 19.51
CA ASN A 531 16.84 -9.21 19.68
C ASN A 531 16.21 -10.50 19.13
N GLY A 532 16.57 -10.89 17.91
CA GLY A 532 16.22 -12.18 17.32
C GLY A 532 17.20 -12.58 16.23
N ILE A 533 17.96 -13.66 16.46
CA ILE A 533 19.00 -14.17 15.56
C ILE A 533 18.36 -14.85 14.35
N VAL A 534 18.62 -14.34 13.15
CA VAL A 534 18.25 -14.98 11.87
C VAL A 534 19.53 -15.50 11.21
N THR A 535 19.64 -16.81 11.05
CA THR A 535 20.74 -17.47 10.33
C THR A 535 20.29 -17.73 8.89
N ILE A 536 20.91 -17.08 7.91
CA ILE A 536 20.65 -17.32 6.48
C ILE A 536 21.78 -18.17 5.94
N SER A 537 21.47 -19.39 5.49
CA SER A 537 22.37 -20.23 4.71
C SER A 537 21.99 -20.15 3.23
N SER A 538 22.92 -19.69 2.39
CA SER A 538 22.79 -19.65 0.94
C SER A 538 23.08 -21.00 0.32
N SER A 539 22.11 -21.59 -0.39
CA SER A 539 22.36 -22.58 -1.43
C SER A 539 21.40 -22.37 -2.60
N SER A 540 21.98 -22.23 -3.78
CA SER A 540 21.33 -22.07 -5.06
C SER A 540 20.68 -23.37 -5.51
N SER A 541 19.40 -23.39 -5.83
CA SER A 541 18.79 -24.15 -6.95
C SER A 541 17.25 -24.08 -6.97
N GLU A 542 16.78 -23.85 -8.12
CA GLU A 542 15.56 -24.20 -8.88
C GLU A 542 14.15 -24.18 -8.24
N ASN A 543 13.23 -23.50 -8.94
CA ASN A 543 11.93 -22.96 -8.52
C ASN A 543 10.74 -23.75 -9.09
N SER A 544 9.69 -23.89 -8.28
CA SER A 544 8.43 -24.50 -8.70
C SER A 544 7.19 -23.87 -8.08
N TYR A 545 6.03 -23.87 -8.75
CA TYR A 545 4.80 -23.19 -8.32
C TYR A 545 3.66 -24.15 -7.95
N ILE A 546 3.11 -24.00 -6.75
CA ILE A 546 1.84 -24.58 -6.34
C ILE A 546 1.04 -23.49 -5.61
N GLY A 547 -0.21 -23.26 -6.03
CA GLY A 547 -1.15 -22.39 -5.34
C GLY A 547 -1.93 -23.16 -4.27
N LEU A 548 -2.07 -22.57 -3.10
CA LEU A 548 -2.96 -22.98 -2.03
C LEU A 548 -3.98 -21.88 -1.83
N ASP A 549 -5.26 -22.23 -2.04
CA ASP A 549 -6.36 -21.37 -1.67
C ASP A 549 -6.86 -21.74 -0.26
N LEU A 550 -6.85 -20.75 0.63
CA LEU A 550 -7.51 -20.79 1.93
C LEU A 550 -8.73 -19.89 1.82
N VAL A 551 -9.90 -20.47 1.69
CA VAL A 551 -11.20 -19.76 1.59
C VAL A 551 -12.04 -19.97 2.83
#